data_e57e4917065d1520f788e9971fa4a068
#
_entry.id   e57e4917065d1520f788e9971fa4a068
#
_cell.length_a   1.000
_cell.length_b   1.000
_cell.length_c   1.000
_cell.angle_alpha   90.00
_cell.angle_beta   90.00
_cell.angle_gamma   90.00
#
_symmetry.space_group_name_H-M   'P 1'
#
loop_
_entity.id
_entity.type
_entity.pdbx_description
1 polymer ?
#
loop_
_entity_poly.entity_id
_entity_poly.type
_entity_poly.pdbx_seq_one_letter_code
_entity_poly.pdbx_strand_id
1 'polypeptide(L)'
;VHIVEPDLEGLVTHVVKKGYLKAVTQPQSADVFLIAVPTPFKDGYKPDLSYVESAIKMIMPYLKEGNLVIIESTSPIGTTERMYEFIVKERPELKGKFFMAYCPERVLPGKILYELEHNDRVIGGINPESTK
;
A
#
# COMPACT_ATOMS: atom_id res chain seq x y z
N VAL A 1 -17.34 -9.23 7.92
CA VAL A 1 -16.06 -8.58 8.28
C VAL A 1 -15.47 -9.35 9.46
N HIS A 2 -14.22 -9.81 9.37
CA HIS A 2 -13.55 -10.60 10.43
C HIS A 2 -12.77 -9.72 11.44
N ILE A 3 -12.68 -8.42 11.18
CA ILE A 3 -12.07 -7.45 12.08
C ILE A 3 -13.20 -6.79 12.88
N VAL A 4 -13.08 -6.83 14.20
CA VAL A 4 -14.04 -6.20 15.12
C VAL A 4 -13.58 -4.76 15.37
N GLU A 5 -14.23 -3.82 14.69
CA GLU A 5 -13.97 -2.38 14.82
C GLU A 5 -15.32 -1.65 14.79
N PRO A 6 -15.59 -0.70 15.69
CA PRO A 6 -16.83 0.06 15.70
C PRO A 6 -17.13 0.66 14.33
N ASP A 7 -18.39 0.58 13.90
CA ASP A 7 -18.94 1.15 12.66
C ASP A 7 -18.34 0.62 11.33
N LEU A 8 -17.23 -0.14 11.36
CA LEU A 8 -16.55 -0.63 10.16
C LEU A 8 -17.45 -1.51 9.29
N GLU A 9 -18.22 -2.43 9.89
CA GLU A 9 -19.08 -3.35 9.14
C GLU A 9 -20.19 -2.59 8.40
N GLY A 10 -20.79 -1.58 9.05
CA GLY A 10 -21.79 -0.71 8.44
C GLY A 10 -21.25 0.06 7.25
N LEU A 11 -20.05 0.65 7.42
CA LEU A 11 -19.38 1.41 6.37
C LEU A 11 -19.02 0.51 5.17
N VAL A 12 -18.37 -0.63 5.40
CA VAL A 12 -18.00 -1.59 4.34
C VAL A 12 -19.25 -2.06 3.59
N THR A 13 -20.31 -2.43 4.32
CA THR A 13 -21.58 -2.84 3.70
C THR A 13 -22.14 -1.75 2.81
N HIS A 14 -22.12 -0.49 3.27
CA HIS A 14 -22.63 0.65 2.52
C HIS A 14 -21.86 0.87 1.22
N VAL A 15 -20.51 0.95 1.29
CA VAL A 15 -19.68 1.25 0.10
C VAL A 15 -19.68 0.11 -0.91
N VAL A 16 -19.77 -1.15 -0.47
CA VAL A 16 -19.94 -2.31 -1.35
C VAL A 16 -21.28 -2.27 -2.07
N LYS A 17 -22.39 -2.03 -1.36
CA LYS A 17 -23.74 -1.90 -1.97
C LYS A 17 -23.82 -0.75 -2.97
N LYS A 18 -23.08 0.33 -2.73
CA LYS A 18 -23.01 1.48 -3.66
C LYS A 18 -22.06 1.26 -4.84
N GLY A 19 -21.29 0.18 -4.86
CA GLY A 19 -20.33 -0.11 -5.92
C GLY A 19 -19.02 0.68 -5.81
N TYR A 20 -18.79 1.39 -4.71
CA TYR A 20 -17.54 2.13 -4.48
C TYR A 20 -16.38 1.22 -4.06
N LEU A 21 -16.68 0.07 -3.48
CA LEU A 21 -15.70 -0.92 -3.09
C LEU A 21 -16.05 -2.28 -3.70
N LYS A 22 -15.04 -2.91 -4.34
CA LYS A 22 -15.15 -4.26 -4.90
C LYS A 22 -13.95 -5.09 -4.46
N ALA A 23 -14.21 -6.24 -3.87
CA ALA A 23 -13.16 -7.21 -3.56
C ALA A 23 -12.89 -8.10 -4.78
N VAL A 24 -11.62 -8.27 -5.12
CA VAL A 24 -11.15 -9.12 -6.21
C VAL A 24 -9.95 -9.94 -5.74
N THR A 25 -9.68 -11.06 -6.39
CA THR A 25 -8.55 -11.94 -6.07
C THR A 25 -7.31 -11.67 -6.91
N GLN A 26 -7.44 -10.84 -7.94
CA GLN A 26 -6.34 -10.44 -8.83
C GLN A 26 -6.33 -8.92 -8.97
N PRO A 27 -5.14 -8.29 -9.01
CA PRO A 27 -5.01 -6.87 -9.31
C PRO A 27 -5.64 -6.53 -10.67
N GLN A 28 -6.01 -5.28 -10.82
CA GLN A 28 -6.51 -4.70 -12.06
C GLN A 28 -5.75 -3.41 -12.36
N SER A 29 -5.82 -2.91 -13.59
CA SER A 29 -5.28 -1.60 -13.92
C SER A 29 -5.93 -0.52 -13.05
N ALA A 30 -5.09 0.33 -12.47
CA ALA A 30 -5.50 1.43 -11.59
C ALA A 30 -4.54 2.60 -11.78
N ASP A 31 -4.89 3.77 -11.26
CA ASP A 31 -3.99 4.92 -11.23
C ASP A 31 -3.10 4.89 -9.97
N VAL A 32 -3.63 4.34 -8.86
CA VAL A 32 -2.94 4.22 -7.58
C VAL A 32 -3.00 2.77 -7.08
N PHE A 33 -1.88 2.27 -6.59
CA PHE A 33 -1.75 0.97 -5.94
C PHE A 33 -1.31 1.18 -4.49
N LEU A 34 -2.16 0.79 -3.53
CA LEU A 34 -1.87 0.85 -2.10
C LEU A 34 -1.51 -0.55 -1.60
N ILE A 35 -0.28 -0.70 -1.08
CA ILE A 35 0.23 -1.97 -0.55
C ILE A 35 0.00 -2.00 0.96
N ALA A 36 -1.04 -2.72 1.38
CA ALA A 36 -1.46 -2.89 2.78
C ALA A 36 -1.50 -4.39 3.12
N VAL A 37 -0.34 -5.00 3.26
CA VAL A 37 -0.15 -6.44 3.50
C VAL A 37 0.49 -6.69 4.87
N PRO A 38 0.34 -7.88 5.47
CA PRO A 38 1.05 -8.23 6.70
C PRO A 38 2.57 -8.13 6.54
N THR A 39 3.25 -7.67 7.61
CA THR A 39 4.71 -7.63 7.71
C THR A 39 5.17 -8.29 9.01
N PRO A 40 5.03 -9.63 9.12
CA PRO A 40 5.42 -10.36 10.32
C PRO A 40 6.95 -10.35 10.51
N PHE A 41 7.37 -10.76 11.70
CA PHE A 41 8.79 -11.03 11.97
C PHE A 41 9.16 -12.47 11.61
N LYS A 42 10.36 -12.65 11.09
CA LYS A 42 11.07 -13.93 10.99
C LYS A 42 11.98 -14.13 12.20
N ASP A 43 12.68 -15.28 12.23
CA ASP A 43 13.64 -15.59 13.27
C ASP A 43 14.65 -14.45 13.51
N GLY A 44 14.89 -14.14 14.79
CA GLY A 44 15.76 -13.05 15.21
C GLY A 44 15.15 -11.65 15.03
N TYR A 45 13.83 -11.54 15.08
CA TYR A 45 13.08 -10.27 14.94
C TYR A 45 13.34 -9.53 13.63
N LYS A 46 13.71 -10.25 12.56
CA LYS A 46 13.90 -9.64 11.24
C LYS A 46 12.54 -9.46 10.54
N PRO A 47 12.24 -8.28 10.01
CA PRO A 47 10.99 -8.06 9.26
C PRO A 47 10.91 -8.97 8.04
N ASP A 48 9.75 -9.60 7.84
CA ASP A 48 9.47 -10.38 6.64
C ASP A 48 8.81 -9.52 5.57
N LEU A 49 9.58 -9.13 4.57
CA LEU A 49 9.09 -8.33 3.44
C LEU A 49 8.56 -9.17 2.28
N SER A 50 8.50 -10.50 2.40
CA SER A 50 8.05 -11.37 1.30
C SER A 50 6.63 -11.07 0.83
N TYR A 51 5.74 -10.63 1.74
CA TYR A 51 4.39 -10.22 1.39
C TYR A 51 4.38 -8.92 0.56
N VAL A 52 5.21 -7.95 0.93
CA VAL A 52 5.36 -6.70 0.17
C VAL A 52 5.92 -7.01 -1.22
N GLU A 53 6.99 -7.80 -1.31
CA GLU A 53 7.58 -8.24 -2.58
C GLU A 53 6.57 -9.00 -3.46
N SER A 54 5.76 -9.87 -2.86
CA SER A 54 4.71 -10.60 -3.57
C SER A 54 3.62 -9.68 -4.11
N ALA A 55 3.17 -8.72 -3.31
CA ALA A 55 2.18 -7.73 -3.74
C ALA A 55 2.72 -6.86 -4.89
N ILE A 56 3.97 -6.40 -4.80
CA ILE A 56 4.65 -5.67 -5.88
C ILE A 56 4.71 -6.52 -7.16
N LYS A 57 5.11 -7.80 -7.07
CA LYS A 57 5.11 -8.71 -8.23
C LYS A 57 3.73 -8.84 -8.86
N MET A 58 2.67 -8.92 -8.05
CA MET A 58 1.31 -9.05 -8.55
C MET A 58 0.81 -7.80 -9.29
N ILE A 59 1.16 -6.60 -8.83
CA ILE A 59 0.75 -5.35 -9.51
C ILE A 59 1.62 -4.99 -10.71
N MET A 60 2.86 -5.49 -10.76
CA MET A 60 3.87 -5.11 -11.76
C MET A 60 3.39 -5.22 -13.23
N PRO A 61 2.63 -6.25 -13.65
CA PRO A 61 2.08 -6.31 -15.02
C PRO A 61 1.10 -5.20 -15.36
N TYR A 62 0.50 -4.56 -14.35
CA TYR A 62 -0.51 -3.51 -14.51
C TYR A 62 0.05 -2.10 -14.38
N LEU A 63 1.34 -1.98 -13.97
CA LEU A 63 2.00 -0.69 -13.83
C LEU A 63 2.24 -0.04 -15.19
N LYS A 64 1.98 1.25 -15.26
CA LYS A 64 2.19 2.12 -16.43
C LYS A 64 2.73 3.47 -16.00
N GLU A 65 3.18 4.25 -16.96
CA GLU A 65 3.59 5.65 -16.75
C GLU A 65 2.48 6.44 -16.05
N GLY A 66 2.86 7.26 -15.07
CA GLY A 66 1.97 8.09 -14.27
C GLY A 66 1.33 7.39 -13.07
N ASN A 67 1.53 6.07 -12.89
CA ASN A 67 0.99 5.39 -11.71
C ASN A 67 1.69 5.80 -10.41
N LEU A 68 0.94 5.77 -9.30
CA LEU A 68 1.46 5.93 -7.95
C LEU A 68 1.38 4.60 -7.20
N VAL A 69 2.49 4.17 -6.60
CA VAL A 69 2.55 3.01 -5.70
C VAL A 69 2.85 3.51 -4.28
N ILE A 70 1.99 3.20 -3.33
CA ILE A 70 2.16 3.58 -1.93
C ILE A 70 2.35 2.31 -1.10
N ILE A 71 3.44 2.22 -0.33
CA ILE A 71 3.58 1.20 0.69
C ILE A 71 3.01 1.75 1.99
N GLU A 72 1.91 1.17 2.46
CA GLU A 72 1.28 1.50 3.75
C GLU A 72 1.68 0.53 4.86
N SER A 73 2.00 -0.73 4.49
CA SER A 73 2.50 -1.74 5.43
C SER A 73 3.73 -1.25 6.17
N THR A 74 3.76 -1.41 7.50
CA THR A 74 4.92 -1.08 8.34
C THR A 74 6.17 -1.78 7.83
N SER A 75 7.17 -1.01 7.46
CA SER A 75 8.35 -1.51 6.77
C SER A 75 9.63 -0.83 7.26
N PRO A 76 10.79 -1.52 7.25
CA PRO A 76 12.08 -0.92 7.56
C PRO A 76 12.46 0.21 6.60
N ILE A 77 13.34 1.09 7.07
CA ILE A 77 13.98 2.12 6.24
C ILE A 77 14.64 1.46 5.01
N GLY A 78 14.50 2.08 3.84
CA GLY A 78 15.04 1.59 2.57
C GLY A 78 14.15 0.57 1.85
N THR A 79 12.99 0.20 2.42
CA THR A 79 12.07 -0.74 1.74
C THR A 79 11.48 -0.15 0.46
N THR A 80 11.10 1.12 0.48
CA THR A 80 10.48 1.79 -0.68
C THR A 80 11.45 1.87 -1.84
N GLU A 81 12.70 2.28 -1.58
CA GLU A 81 13.78 2.34 -2.56
C GLU A 81 14.08 0.97 -3.14
N ARG A 82 14.19 -0.05 -2.29
CA ARG A 82 14.42 -1.43 -2.71
C ARG A 82 13.30 -1.95 -3.62
N MET A 83 12.04 -1.65 -3.31
CA MET A 83 10.91 -2.06 -4.15
C MET A 83 10.88 -1.28 -5.47
N TYR A 84 11.24 0.00 -5.46
CA TYR A 84 11.39 0.77 -6.69
C TYR A 84 12.46 0.18 -7.60
N GLU A 85 13.65 -0.09 -7.06
CA GLU A 85 14.75 -0.72 -7.80
C GLU A 85 14.36 -2.09 -8.35
N PHE A 86 13.62 -2.87 -7.56
CA PHE A 86 13.08 -4.15 -7.99
C PHE A 86 12.14 -4.01 -9.20
N ILE A 87 11.20 -3.07 -9.16
CA ILE A 87 10.30 -2.79 -10.29
C ILE A 87 11.11 -2.36 -11.52
N VAL A 88 12.04 -1.42 -11.36
CA VAL A 88 12.85 -0.89 -12.47
C VAL A 88 13.76 -1.95 -13.09
N LYS A 89 14.25 -2.89 -12.29
CA LYS A 89 15.04 -4.02 -12.78
C LYS A 89 14.23 -4.93 -13.70
N GLU A 90 13.00 -5.24 -13.32
CA GLU A 90 12.08 -6.12 -14.10
C GLU A 90 11.38 -5.37 -15.25
N ARG A 91 11.18 -4.07 -15.11
CA ARG A 91 10.47 -3.18 -16.03
C ARG A 91 11.29 -1.90 -16.29
N PRO A 92 12.45 -2.00 -16.99
CA PRO A 92 13.36 -0.85 -17.18
C PRO A 92 12.72 0.36 -17.86
N GLU A 93 11.71 0.14 -18.69
CA GLU A 93 10.97 1.18 -19.39
C GLU A 93 10.15 2.10 -18.48
N LEU A 94 9.91 1.66 -17.23
CA LEU A 94 9.19 2.45 -16.21
C LEU A 94 10.12 3.35 -15.37
N LYS A 95 11.44 3.28 -15.56
CA LYS A 95 12.39 4.09 -14.78
C LYS A 95 12.07 5.58 -14.90
N GLY A 96 11.80 6.22 -13.75
CA GLY A 96 11.45 7.65 -13.69
C GLY A 96 10.08 8.02 -14.23
N LYS A 97 9.21 7.02 -14.52
CA LYS A 97 7.91 7.25 -15.13
C LYS A 97 6.72 6.90 -14.22
N PHE A 98 6.96 6.41 -13.04
CA PHE A 98 5.94 6.18 -12.01
C PHE A 98 6.41 6.75 -10.68
N PHE A 99 5.47 6.98 -9.79
CA PHE A 99 5.70 7.55 -8.48
C PHE A 99 5.66 6.46 -7.42
N MET A 100 6.49 6.59 -6.38
CA MET A 100 6.49 5.66 -5.28
C MET A 100 6.70 6.37 -3.95
N ALA A 101 5.88 6.03 -2.94
CA ALA A 101 5.91 6.64 -1.63
C ALA A 101 5.69 5.62 -0.52
N TYR A 102 6.08 6.00 0.68
CA TYR A 102 5.79 5.32 1.93
C TYR A 102 4.82 6.17 2.75
N CYS A 103 3.73 5.57 3.21
CA CYS A 103 2.73 6.23 4.05
C CYS A 103 2.23 5.25 5.11
N PRO A 104 2.98 5.03 6.21
CA PRO A 104 2.61 4.04 7.23
C PRO A 104 1.29 4.37 7.89
N GLU A 105 0.47 3.34 8.14
CA GLU A 105 -0.74 3.47 8.94
C GLU A 105 -0.37 3.64 10.42
N ARG A 106 -1.08 4.53 11.12
CA ARG A 106 -0.78 4.94 12.50
C ARG A 106 -2.01 4.93 13.41
N VAL A 107 -3.05 4.18 13.05
CA VAL A 107 -4.29 4.13 13.83
C VAL A 107 -4.21 3.10 14.96
N LEU A 108 -4.94 3.37 16.05
CA LEU A 108 -5.09 2.46 17.17
C LEU A 108 -6.37 1.60 17.01
N PRO A 109 -6.30 0.30 17.29
CA PRO A 109 -7.50 -0.55 17.32
C PRO A 109 -8.58 0.01 18.23
N GLY A 110 -9.83 -0.04 17.80
CA GLY A 110 -10.99 0.49 18.51
C GLY A 110 -11.33 1.96 18.20
N LYS A 111 -10.48 2.66 17.44
CA LYS A 111 -10.67 4.05 17.01
C LYS A 111 -10.30 4.28 15.54
N ILE A 112 -10.18 3.22 14.77
CA ILE A 112 -9.60 3.25 13.43
C ILE A 112 -10.31 4.27 12.54
N LEU A 113 -11.63 4.24 12.44
CA LEU A 113 -12.37 5.15 11.55
C LEU A 113 -12.19 6.61 11.96
N TYR A 114 -12.28 6.90 13.26
CA TYR A 114 -12.06 8.26 13.76
C TYR A 114 -10.65 8.75 13.45
N GLU A 115 -9.64 7.91 13.72
CA GLU A 115 -8.23 8.29 13.54
C GLU A 115 -7.84 8.39 12.07
N LEU A 116 -8.43 7.60 11.18
CA LEU A 116 -8.24 7.73 9.73
C LEU A 116 -8.66 9.10 9.19
N GLU A 117 -9.70 9.70 9.78
CA GLU A 117 -10.22 11.01 9.39
C GLU A 117 -9.48 12.18 10.05
N HIS A 118 -8.92 11.97 11.26
CA HIS A 118 -8.43 13.07 12.11
C HIS A 118 -6.92 13.09 12.32
N ASN A 119 -6.23 11.96 12.13
CA ASN A 119 -4.79 11.91 12.31
C ASN A 119 -4.05 12.45 11.08
N ASP A 120 -3.00 13.23 11.31
CA ASP A 120 -2.07 13.62 10.26
C ASP A 120 -1.39 12.39 9.65
N ARG A 121 -1.27 12.39 8.33
CA ARG A 121 -0.53 11.35 7.58
C ARG A 121 0.89 11.83 7.31
N VAL A 122 1.85 10.92 7.48
CA VAL A 122 3.26 11.17 7.13
C VAL A 122 3.57 10.42 5.85
N ILE A 123 3.88 11.15 4.79
CA ILE A 123 4.16 10.59 3.47
C ILE A 123 5.57 10.96 3.06
N GLY A 124 6.36 9.97 2.64
CA GLY A 124 7.70 10.15 2.08
C GLY A 124 7.79 9.52 0.70
N GLY A 125 7.96 10.36 -0.33
CA GLY A 125 8.27 9.90 -1.68
C GLY A 125 9.74 9.55 -1.85
N ILE A 126 10.06 8.65 -2.78
CA ILE A 126 11.45 8.30 -3.13
C ILE A 126 12.21 9.45 -3.79
N ASN A 127 11.51 10.48 -4.26
CA ASN A 127 12.04 11.68 -4.88
C ASN A 127 11.05 12.85 -4.69
N PRO A 128 11.42 14.11 -4.99
CA PRO A 128 10.54 15.27 -4.82
C PRO A 128 9.24 15.18 -5.59
N GLU A 129 9.23 14.56 -6.76
CA GLU A 129 8.04 14.37 -7.58
C GLU A 129 7.05 13.39 -6.94
N SER A 130 7.55 12.33 -6.30
CA SER A 130 6.73 11.34 -5.57
C SER A 130 6.20 11.85 -4.23
N THR A 131 6.70 13.00 -3.74
CA THR A 131 6.27 13.59 -2.47
C THR A 131 5.15 14.63 -2.65
N LYS A 132 4.97 15.15 -3.85
CA LYS A 132 3.91 16.12 -4.21
C LYS A 132 2.56 15.45 -4.43
#